data_99a8af8ab244de55e8d4c18ea1e39541
#
_entry.id   99a8af8ab244de55e8d4c18ea1e39541
#
_cell.length_a   1.000
_cell.length_b   1.000
_cell.length_c   1.000
_cell.angle_alpha   90.00
_cell.angle_beta   90.00
_cell.angle_gamma   90.00
#
_symmetry.space_group_name_H-M   'P 1'
#
loop_
_entity.id
_entity.type
_entity.pdbx_description
1 polymer ?
#
loop_
_entity_poly.entity_id
_entity_poly.type
_entity_poly.pdbx_seq_one_letter_code
_entity_poly.pdbx_strand_id
1 'polypeptide(L)'
;GEKTKQTLKSHLELAKALGAKIVTVYGEDAAYQIAEYATVSNVSKVVMGRTNHRGIWRRPRIEVMEKLTHMAPNIDVYIIPDIRKETHKREVQIQRRRKTSWKNVFLDLAEITGVMAVATLAAYVLWLFRLPESNIIMIYILGILLSSYIANKKIYALYSSLISVFAFNFLFTEPYFSLKAYDKGYPTTFVMLFLVGLFTATLTRRLKQQSRESAKKAYRTEILLENSQKLRRCKSKQEVWTQVAGQAGKLLNLSLIIYPMEGSQMSDTPLLFPRKGMDMLHLKTCINRQELAVAQWVAANHHRAGACTHTLPDAKAMYLPIQDARDVKGVMGILLEERRPIQEFEYGLLIAMLNETGVKLQDTFLE
;
A
#
# COMPACT_ATOMS: atom_id res chain seq x y z
N GLY A 1 1.71 -22.15 -15.73
CA GLY A 1 1.01 -22.42 -16.90
C GLY A 1 1.11 -21.34 -17.97
N GLU A 2 0.03 -21.05 -18.65
CA GLU A 2 -0.01 -20.16 -19.84
C GLU A 2 0.44 -18.73 -19.58
N LYS A 3 0.04 -18.13 -18.45
CA LYS A 3 0.48 -16.77 -18.07
C LYS A 3 1.99 -16.66 -17.95
N THR A 4 2.67 -17.70 -17.46
CA THR A 4 4.14 -17.69 -17.31
C THR A 4 4.85 -17.79 -18.67
N LYS A 5 4.28 -18.55 -19.62
CA LYS A 5 4.80 -18.66 -20.98
C LYS A 5 4.64 -17.34 -21.75
N GLN A 6 3.50 -16.67 -21.59
CA GLN A 6 3.22 -15.37 -22.23
C GLN A 6 4.14 -14.26 -21.70
N THR A 7 4.38 -14.22 -20.39
CA THR A 7 5.34 -13.28 -19.78
C THR A 7 6.77 -13.54 -20.22
N LEU A 8 7.18 -14.81 -20.32
CA LEU A 8 8.51 -15.17 -20.84
C LEU A 8 8.68 -14.72 -22.29
N LYS A 9 7.68 -14.94 -23.14
CA LYS A 9 7.70 -14.54 -24.54
C LYS A 9 7.86 -13.02 -24.70
N SER A 10 7.10 -12.22 -23.93
CA SER A 10 7.20 -10.76 -23.96
C SER A 10 8.58 -10.25 -23.47
N HIS A 11 9.19 -10.91 -22.47
CA HIS A 11 10.54 -10.57 -22.02
C HIS A 11 11.61 -10.90 -23.06
N LEU A 12 11.47 -12.02 -23.77
CA LEU A 12 12.40 -12.39 -24.86
C LEU A 12 12.29 -11.44 -26.06
N GLU A 13 11.07 -11.02 -26.40
CA GLU A 13 10.85 -10.03 -27.47
C GLU A 13 11.47 -8.66 -27.10
N LEU A 14 11.31 -8.23 -25.84
CA LEU A 14 11.94 -7.01 -25.35
C LEU A 14 13.47 -7.10 -25.37
N ALA A 15 14.05 -8.21 -24.91
CA ALA A 15 15.47 -8.42 -24.93
C ALA A 15 16.02 -8.37 -26.38
N LYS A 16 15.31 -8.97 -27.33
CA LYS A 16 15.68 -8.94 -28.76
C LYS A 16 15.59 -7.52 -29.33
N ALA A 17 14.55 -6.75 -28.95
CA ALA A 17 14.39 -5.36 -29.37
C ALA A 17 15.53 -4.46 -28.86
N LEU A 18 16.07 -4.79 -27.67
CA LEU A 18 17.21 -4.11 -27.04
C LEU A 18 18.58 -4.60 -27.59
N GLY A 19 18.60 -5.45 -28.64
CA GLY A 19 19.84 -5.95 -29.28
C GLY A 19 20.49 -7.13 -28.56
N ALA A 20 19.83 -7.77 -27.59
CA ALA A 20 20.38 -8.91 -26.88
C ALA A 20 20.35 -10.19 -27.79
N LYS A 21 21.42 -10.96 -27.74
CA LYS A 21 21.48 -12.29 -28.36
C LYS A 21 20.80 -13.31 -27.44
N ILE A 22 19.76 -13.97 -27.93
CA ILE A 22 19.05 -15.00 -27.17
C ILE A 22 19.67 -16.36 -27.51
N VAL A 23 20.09 -17.05 -26.45
CA VAL A 23 20.65 -18.42 -26.57
C VAL A 23 19.86 -19.32 -25.63
N THR A 24 19.44 -20.49 -26.16
CA THR A 24 18.76 -21.52 -25.38
C THR A 24 19.71 -22.71 -25.22
N VAL A 25 19.97 -23.08 -23.98
CA VAL A 25 20.76 -24.26 -23.65
C VAL A 25 19.87 -25.30 -22.94
N TYR A 26 20.13 -26.57 -23.16
CA TYR A 26 19.38 -27.67 -22.61
C TYR A 26 20.27 -28.48 -21.66
N GLY A 27 19.77 -28.77 -20.45
CA GLY A 27 20.48 -29.57 -19.44
C GLY A 27 19.73 -29.68 -18.16
N GLU A 28 20.12 -30.62 -17.32
CA GLU A 28 19.45 -30.85 -16.01
C GLU A 28 19.91 -29.88 -14.92
N ASP A 29 21.17 -29.41 -14.97
CA ASP A 29 21.74 -28.43 -14.04
C ASP A 29 21.98 -27.07 -14.68
N ALA A 30 21.16 -26.08 -14.32
CA ALA A 30 21.23 -24.73 -14.88
C ALA A 30 22.57 -24.03 -14.57
N ALA A 31 23.20 -24.31 -13.40
CA ALA A 31 24.47 -23.70 -13.02
C ALA A 31 25.57 -24.18 -13.92
N TYR A 32 25.63 -25.49 -14.21
CA TYR A 32 26.60 -26.09 -15.10
C TYR A 32 26.47 -25.54 -16.51
N GLN A 33 25.26 -25.47 -17.04
CA GLN A 33 25.02 -24.97 -18.42
C GLN A 33 25.39 -23.49 -18.58
N ILE A 34 25.13 -22.67 -17.57
CA ILE A 34 25.51 -21.25 -17.58
C ILE A 34 27.03 -21.12 -17.50
N ALA A 35 27.70 -21.87 -16.64
CA ALA A 35 29.18 -21.86 -16.51
C ALA A 35 29.87 -22.30 -17.77
N GLU A 36 29.41 -23.40 -18.38
CA GLU A 36 29.95 -23.94 -19.64
C GLU A 36 29.79 -22.93 -20.78
N TYR A 37 28.57 -22.37 -20.97
CA TYR A 37 28.34 -21.37 -22.00
C TYR A 37 29.18 -20.10 -21.77
N ALA A 38 29.28 -19.62 -20.53
CA ALA A 38 30.04 -18.43 -20.17
C ALA A 38 31.55 -18.63 -20.45
N THR A 39 32.08 -19.81 -20.18
CA THR A 39 33.48 -20.16 -20.44
C THR A 39 33.75 -20.24 -21.95
N VAL A 40 32.90 -20.94 -22.69
CA VAL A 40 33.04 -21.08 -24.15
C VAL A 40 32.87 -19.75 -24.89
N SER A 41 31.99 -18.89 -24.40
CA SER A 41 31.70 -17.57 -24.99
C SER A 41 32.55 -16.44 -24.43
N ASN A 42 33.55 -16.74 -23.59
CA ASN A 42 34.45 -15.78 -22.94
C ASN A 42 33.69 -14.62 -22.22
N VAL A 43 32.64 -14.99 -21.49
CA VAL A 43 31.79 -14.05 -20.73
C VAL A 43 32.52 -13.67 -19.46
N SER A 44 32.70 -12.38 -19.20
CA SER A 44 33.33 -11.85 -17.98
C SER A 44 32.34 -11.53 -16.84
N LYS A 45 31.06 -11.32 -17.19
CA LYS A 45 30.05 -10.90 -16.21
C LYS A 45 28.73 -11.63 -16.43
N VAL A 46 28.16 -12.17 -15.35
CA VAL A 46 26.84 -12.82 -15.34
C VAL A 46 25.91 -12.04 -14.40
N VAL A 47 24.74 -11.63 -14.89
CA VAL A 47 23.73 -10.92 -14.11
C VAL A 47 22.54 -11.83 -13.86
N MET A 48 22.19 -12.04 -12.59
CA MET A 48 21.10 -12.93 -12.18
C MET A 48 20.11 -12.21 -11.25
N GLY A 49 18.83 -12.46 -11.46
CA GLY A 49 17.77 -12.00 -10.52
C GLY A 49 17.66 -12.94 -9.31
N ARG A 50 17.54 -12.38 -8.10
CA ARG A 50 17.25 -13.15 -6.89
C ARG A 50 15.77 -13.48 -6.82
N THR A 51 15.37 -14.72 -7.07
CA THR A 51 13.99 -15.19 -6.91
C THR A 51 13.76 -15.73 -5.50
N ASN A 52 12.86 -15.07 -4.76
CA ASN A 52 12.49 -15.45 -3.40
C ASN A 52 11.22 -16.34 -3.42
N HIS A 53 11.31 -17.56 -3.93
CA HIS A 53 10.21 -18.52 -3.84
C HIS A 53 10.30 -19.30 -2.52
N ARG A 54 9.56 -18.87 -1.52
CA ARG A 54 9.27 -19.63 -0.30
C ARG A 54 8.22 -20.72 -0.60
N GLY A 55 8.64 -21.82 -1.17
CA GLY A 55 7.88 -23.07 -1.12
C GLY A 55 8.35 -23.87 0.10
N ILE A 56 7.41 -24.30 0.95
CA ILE A 56 7.67 -24.98 2.23
C ILE A 56 8.39 -26.33 2.01
N TRP A 57 8.52 -26.82 0.79
CA TRP A 57 9.04 -28.16 0.46
C TRP A 57 10.09 -28.22 -0.65
N ARG A 58 10.73 -27.11 -1.07
CA ARG A 58 11.82 -27.16 -2.06
C ARG A 58 13.00 -26.31 -1.61
N ARG A 59 14.20 -26.94 -1.63
CA ARG A 59 15.50 -26.36 -1.29
C ARG A 59 15.75 -25.04 -2.04
N PRO A 60 16.35 -24.02 -1.40
CA PRO A 60 16.56 -22.71 -2.00
C PRO A 60 17.59 -22.74 -3.11
N ARG A 61 17.35 -22.01 -4.20
CA ARG A 61 18.26 -21.78 -5.33
C ARG A 61 19.54 -20.97 -4.98
N ILE A 62 19.91 -20.90 -3.74
CA ILE A 62 21.28 -20.52 -3.28
C ILE A 62 22.30 -21.45 -3.92
N GLU A 63 21.92 -22.71 -4.14
CA GLU A 63 22.72 -23.75 -4.76
C GLU A 63 23.20 -23.44 -6.20
N VAL A 64 22.38 -22.75 -7.03
CA VAL A 64 22.80 -22.40 -8.41
C VAL A 64 23.87 -21.33 -8.40
N MET A 65 23.79 -20.36 -7.51
CA MET A 65 24.74 -19.27 -7.39
C MET A 65 26.06 -19.73 -6.80
N GLU A 66 26.03 -20.51 -5.70
CA GLU A 66 27.24 -21.11 -5.10
C GLU A 66 27.94 -22.04 -6.09
N LYS A 67 27.18 -22.89 -6.77
CA LYS A 67 27.72 -23.76 -7.81
C LYS A 67 28.35 -22.97 -8.96
N LEU A 68 27.70 -21.89 -9.44
CA LEU A 68 28.23 -21.08 -10.52
C LEU A 68 29.55 -20.40 -10.13
N THR A 69 29.64 -19.85 -8.93
CA THR A 69 30.84 -19.21 -8.40
C THR A 69 31.99 -20.23 -8.19
N HIS A 70 31.65 -21.47 -7.83
CA HIS A 70 32.66 -22.55 -7.71
C HIS A 70 33.14 -23.06 -9.05
N MET A 71 32.25 -23.15 -10.05
CA MET A 71 32.57 -23.71 -11.38
C MET A 71 33.25 -22.72 -12.29
N ALA A 72 33.03 -21.42 -12.13
CA ALA A 72 33.58 -20.36 -12.95
C ALA A 72 34.14 -19.21 -12.10
N PRO A 73 35.29 -19.41 -11.40
CA PRO A 73 35.84 -18.42 -10.45
C PRO A 73 36.31 -17.13 -11.15
N ASN A 74 36.48 -17.12 -12.45
CA ASN A 74 36.92 -15.95 -13.23
C ASN A 74 35.77 -15.09 -13.74
N ILE A 75 34.52 -15.40 -13.36
CA ILE A 75 33.32 -14.67 -13.82
C ILE A 75 32.73 -13.87 -12.68
N ASP A 76 32.56 -12.56 -12.87
CA ASP A 76 31.86 -11.70 -11.94
C ASP A 76 30.36 -11.99 -11.95
N VAL A 77 29.79 -12.42 -10.83
CA VAL A 77 28.35 -12.68 -10.69
C VAL A 77 27.65 -11.52 -9.99
N TYR A 78 26.81 -10.78 -10.72
CA TYR A 78 25.99 -9.69 -10.20
C TYR A 78 24.60 -10.19 -9.85
N ILE A 79 24.18 -10.00 -8.61
CA ILE A 79 22.86 -10.39 -8.10
C ILE A 79 21.98 -9.17 -8.01
N ILE A 80 20.92 -9.11 -8.82
CA ILE A 80 19.90 -8.07 -8.70
C ILE A 80 18.85 -8.54 -7.69
N PRO A 81 18.72 -7.86 -6.52
CA PRO A 81 17.69 -8.20 -5.54
C PRO A 81 16.30 -7.91 -6.11
N ASP A 82 15.30 -8.76 -5.80
CA ASP A 82 13.90 -8.51 -6.16
C ASP A 82 13.31 -7.45 -5.22
N ILE A 83 13.51 -6.19 -5.59
CA ILE A 83 13.10 -5.01 -4.81
C ILE A 83 11.57 -4.91 -4.71
N ARG A 84 10.82 -5.48 -5.66
CA ARG A 84 9.35 -5.34 -5.71
C ARG A 84 8.59 -6.05 -4.59
N LYS A 85 9.17 -7.05 -3.93
CA LYS A 85 8.49 -7.81 -2.86
C LYS A 85 8.83 -7.40 -1.44
N GLU A 86 9.98 -6.77 -1.19
CA GLU A 86 10.37 -6.41 0.16
C GLU A 86 9.84 -5.04 0.60
N THR A 87 9.77 -4.05 -0.29
CA THR A 87 9.16 -2.76 0.01
C THR A 87 7.67 -2.91 0.34
N HIS A 88 6.92 -3.67 -0.45
CA HIS A 88 5.48 -3.89 -0.18
C HIS A 88 5.23 -4.71 1.10
N LYS A 89 6.13 -5.62 1.49
CA LYS A 89 6.01 -6.38 2.76
C LYS A 89 6.47 -5.59 3.97
N ARG A 90 7.50 -4.75 3.86
CA ARG A 90 7.95 -3.91 4.97
C ARG A 90 6.96 -2.78 5.26
N GLU A 91 6.41 -2.11 4.26
CA GLU A 91 5.38 -1.08 4.47
C GLU A 91 4.08 -1.66 5.04
N VAL A 92 3.62 -2.81 4.54
CA VAL A 92 2.47 -3.52 5.11
C VAL A 92 2.75 -4.07 6.51
N GLN A 93 4.00 -4.43 6.84
CA GLN A 93 4.36 -4.86 8.20
C GLN A 93 4.57 -3.70 9.18
N ILE A 94 5.03 -2.54 8.73
CA ILE A 94 5.15 -1.34 9.59
C ILE A 94 3.75 -0.80 9.93
N GLN A 95 2.81 -0.79 9.00
CA GLN A 95 1.41 -0.49 9.33
C GLN A 95 0.73 -1.58 10.19
N ARG A 96 1.15 -2.85 10.10
CA ARG A 96 0.64 -3.94 10.96
C ARG A 96 1.20 -3.92 12.39
N ARG A 97 2.30 -3.26 12.66
CA ARG A 97 2.84 -3.06 14.02
C ARG A 97 2.37 -1.76 14.69
N ARG A 98 1.19 -1.27 14.42
CA ARG A 98 0.46 -0.52 15.44
C ARG A 98 0.27 -1.52 16.58
N LYS A 99 1.08 -1.38 17.63
CA LYS A 99 0.95 -2.13 18.89
C LYS A 99 -0.53 -2.13 19.23
N THR A 100 -1.20 -3.26 19.03
CA THR A 100 -2.56 -3.44 19.52
C THR A 100 -2.41 -3.37 21.02
N SER A 101 -2.69 -2.22 21.62
CA SER A 101 -2.66 -2.09 23.06
C SER A 101 -3.64 -3.12 23.59
N TRP A 102 -3.21 -3.97 24.52
CA TRP A 102 -4.06 -4.95 25.17
C TRP A 102 -5.32 -4.30 25.78
N LYS A 103 -5.21 -3.03 26.19
CA LYS A 103 -6.34 -2.21 26.63
C LYS A 103 -7.41 -2.06 25.55
N ASN A 104 -7.03 -1.81 24.30
CA ASN A 104 -8.00 -1.66 23.21
C ASN A 104 -8.68 -2.98 22.85
N VAL A 105 -7.95 -4.11 22.93
CA VAL A 105 -8.55 -5.44 22.72
C VAL A 105 -9.55 -5.77 23.81
N PHE A 106 -9.22 -5.44 25.07
CA PHE A 106 -10.12 -5.66 26.20
C PHE A 106 -11.37 -4.78 26.11
N LEU A 107 -11.24 -3.52 25.71
CA LEU A 107 -12.37 -2.62 25.49
C LEU A 107 -13.27 -3.10 24.35
N ASP A 108 -12.69 -3.52 23.21
CA ASP A 108 -13.45 -4.09 22.09
C ASP A 108 -14.23 -5.36 22.53
N LEU A 109 -13.60 -6.24 23.30
CA LEU A 109 -14.25 -7.45 23.85
C LEU A 109 -15.35 -7.11 24.85
N ALA A 110 -15.13 -6.15 25.74
CA ALA A 110 -16.13 -5.71 26.70
C ALA A 110 -17.35 -5.10 25.99
N GLU A 111 -17.14 -4.31 24.94
CA GLU A 111 -18.21 -3.71 24.15
C GLU A 111 -19.07 -4.81 23.45
N ILE A 112 -18.44 -5.80 22.85
CA ILE A 112 -19.13 -6.92 22.21
C ILE A 112 -19.88 -7.76 23.23
N THR A 113 -19.26 -8.05 24.38
CA THR A 113 -19.91 -8.78 25.46
C THR A 113 -21.09 -8.00 26.01
N GLY A 114 -21.01 -6.66 26.11
CA GLY A 114 -22.13 -5.79 26.46
C GLY A 114 -23.30 -5.89 25.49
N VAL A 115 -23.03 -5.86 24.17
CA VAL A 115 -24.07 -6.04 23.14
C VAL A 115 -24.73 -7.42 23.27
N MET A 116 -23.93 -8.46 23.48
CA MET A 116 -24.47 -9.82 23.66
C MET A 116 -25.23 -9.99 24.96
N ALA A 117 -24.85 -9.31 26.04
CA ALA A 117 -25.60 -9.28 27.30
C ALA A 117 -26.97 -8.61 27.12
N VAL A 118 -27.04 -7.49 26.40
CA VAL A 118 -28.30 -6.83 26.06
C VAL A 118 -29.20 -7.74 25.21
N ALA A 119 -28.63 -8.41 24.22
CA ALA A 119 -29.35 -9.40 23.40
C ALA A 119 -29.88 -10.55 24.26
N THR A 120 -29.08 -11.06 25.18
CA THR A 120 -29.49 -12.13 26.12
C THR A 120 -30.60 -11.65 27.07
N LEU A 121 -30.53 -10.42 27.57
CA LEU A 121 -31.60 -9.84 28.38
C LEU A 121 -32.91 -9.72 27.60
N ALA A 122 -32.85 -9.23 26.36
CA ALA A 122 -34.01 -9.17 25.46
C ALA A 122 -34.59 -10.57 25.18
N ALA A 123 -33.74 -11.53 24.94
CA ALA A 123 -34.13 -12.94 24.74
C ALA A 123 -34.80 -13.51 26.00
N TYR A 124 -34.28 -13.19 27.18
CA TYR A 124 -34.86 -13.61 28.46
C TYR A 124 -36.28 -13.01 28.71
N VAL A 125 -36.47 -11.75 28.32
CA VAL A 125 -37.80 -11.13 28.36
C VAL A 125 -38.78 -11.87 27.46
N LEU A 126 -38.42 -12.23 26.26
CA LEU A 126 -39.28 -13.01 25.34
C LEU A 126 -39.57 -14.41 25.87
N TRP A 127 -38.59 -15.03 26.52
CA TRP A 127 -38.78 -16.33 27.17
C TRP A 127 -39.78 -16.25 28.33
N LEU A 128 -39.78 -15.15 29.11
CA LEU A 128 -40.72 -14.91 30.19
C LEU A 128 -42.17 -14.80 29.68
N PHE A 129 -42.36 -14.23 28.47
CA PHE A 129 -43.65 -14.20 27.77
C PHE A 129 -44.03 -15.50 27.09
N ARG A 130 -43.25 -16.57 27.25
CA ARG A 130 -43.43 -17.91 26.63
C ARG A 130 -43.52 -17.86 25.12
N LEU A 131 -42.78 -16.95 24.49
CA LEU A 131 -42.69 -16.88 23.04
C LEU A 131 -41.86 -18.02 22.50
N PRO A 132 -42.09 -18.44 21.23
CA PRO A 132 -41.36 -19.56 20.58
C PRO A 132 -39.84 -19.33 20.60
N GLU A 133 -39.06 -20.40 20.71
CA GLU A 133 -37.59 -20.38 20.71
C GLU A 133 -37.02 -19.74 19.44
N SER A 134 -37.74 -19.82 18.31
CA SER A 134 -37.36 -19.15 17.06
C SER A 134 -37.17 -17.63 17.22
N ASN A 135 -37.97 -16.98 18.05
CA ASN A 135 -37.83 -15.54 18.31
C ASN A 135 -36.56 -15.23 19.11
N ILE A 136 -36.19 -16.11 20.04
CA ILE A 136 -34.95 -16.00 20.80
C ILE A 136 -33.73 -16.12 19.88
N ILE A 137 -33.76 -17.08 18.93
CA ILE A 137 -32.72 -17.26 17.92
C ILE A 137 -32.57 -16.00 17.06
N MET A 138 -33.68 -15.37 16.65
CA MET A 138 -33.66 -14.13 15.88
C MET A 138 -32.96 -12.97 16.61
N ILE A 139 -33.18 -12.85 17.93
CA ILE A 139 -32.48 -11.85 18.76
C ILE A 139 -30.97 -12.10 18.78
N TYR A 140 -30.54 -13.35 18.91
CA TYR A 140 -29.11 -13.68 18.86
C TYR A 140 -28.50 -13.37 17.49
N ILE A 141 -29.22 -13.66 16.40
CA ILE A 141 -28.78 -13.28 15.04
C ILE A 141 -28.62 -11.77 14.95
N LEU A 142 -29.59 -10.99 15.45
CA LEU A 142 -29.48 -9.52 15.49
C LEU A 142 -28.31 -9.06 16.35
N GLY A 143 -28.08 -9.67 17.50
CA GLY A 143 -26.94 -9.41 18.37
C GLY A 143 -25.60 -9.65 17.68
N ILE A 144 -25.48 -10.75 16.91
CA ILE A 144 -24.28 -11.06 16.09
C ILE A 144 -24.09 -10.00 15.00
N LEU A 145 -25.16 -9.57 14.31
CA LEU A 145 -25.12 -8.53 13.30
C LEU A 145 -24.62 -7.20 13.87
N LEU A 146 -25.19 -6.75 15.00
CA LEU A 146 -24.79 -5.53 15.67
C LEU A 146 -23.33 -5.59 16.16
N SER A 147 -22.94 -6.69 16.79
CA SER A 147 -21.56 -6.92 17.23
C SER A 147 -20.58 -6.87 16.07
N SER A 148 -20.94 -7.48 14.92
CA SER A 148 -20.11 -7.46 13.71
C SER A 148 -20.04 -6.08 13.08
N TYR A 149 -21.08 -5.26 13.17
CA TYR A 149 -21.08 -3.89 12.68
C TYR A 149 -20.14 -2.98 13.50
N ILE A 150 -20.17 -3.12 14.82
CA ILE A 150 -19.32 -2.36 15.76
C ILE A 150 -17.86 -2.83 15.65
N ALA A 151 -17.63 -4.14 15.61
CA ALA A 151 -16.33 -4.76 15.62
C ALA A 151 -15.47 -4.43 14.37
N ASN A 152 -14.19 -4.10 14.62
CA ASN A 152 -13.23 -3.80 13.54
C ASN A 152 -12.45 -5.03 13.02
N LYS A 153 -12.48 -6.15 13.74
CA LYS A 153 -11.71 -7.38 13.41
C LYS A 153 -12.64 -8.58 13.26
N LYS A 154 -12.31 -9.48 12.33
CA LYS A 154 -13.08 -10.72 12.09
C LYS A 154 -13.25 -11.60 13.34
N ILE A 155 -12.23 -11.62 14.20
CA ILE A 155 -12.20 -12.47 15.39
C ILE A 155 -13.30 -12.10 16.39
N TYR A 156 -13.74 -10.84 16.42
CA TYR A 156 -14.78 -10.37 17.32
C TYR A 156 -16.18 -10.82 16.91
N ALA A 157 -16.45 -10.89 15.62
CA ALA A 157 -17.70 -11.44 15.13
C ALA A 157 -17.79 -12.97 15.35
N LEU A 158 -16.64 -13.66 15.26
CA LEU A 158 -16.56 -15.07 15.61
C LEU A 158 -16.80 -15.28 17.13
N TYR A 159 -16.22 -14.41 17.94
CA TYR A 159 -16.42 -14.39 19.40
C TYR A 159 -17.91 -14.17 19.77
N SER A 160 -18.59 -13.20 19.12
CA SER A 160 -20.02 -12.96 19.39
C SER A 160 -20.91 -14.17 18.99
N SER A 161 -20.59 -14.85 17.88
CA SER A 161 -21.33 -16.05 17.48
C SER A 161 -21.11 -17.22 18.44
N LEU A 162 -19.89 -17.35 18.97
CA LEU A 162 -19.59 -18.38 19.96
C LEU A 162 -20.33 -18.10 21.29
N ILE A 163 -20.32 -16.86 21.77
CA ILE A 163 -21.08 -16.47 22.97
C ILE A 163 -22.57 -16.73 22.77
N SER A 164 -23.15 -16.40 21.60
CA SER A 164 -24.56 -16.62 21.34
C SER A 164 -24.94 -18.10 21.39
N VAL A 165 -24.11 -18.99 20.84
CA VAL A 165 -24.30 -20.44 20.93
C VAL A 165 -24.29 -20.91 22.38
N PHE A 166 -23.28 -20.49 23.16
CA PHE A 166 -23.18 -20.85 24.57
C PHE A 166 -24.34 -20.30 25.41
N ALA A 167 -24.67 -19.01 25.23
CA ALA A 167 -25.75 -18.39 25.97
C ALA A 167 -27.12 -19.01 25.65
N PHE A 168 -27.38 -19.26 24.35
CA PHE A 168 -28.63 -19.92 23.93
C PHE A 168 -28.74 -21.33 24.51
N ASN A 169 -27.69 -22.15 24.39
CA ASN A 169 -27.68 -23.51 24.91
C ASN A 169 -27.84 -23.55 26.44
N PHE A 170 -27.14 -22.67 27.16
CA PHE A 170 -27.14 -22.71 28.62
C PHE A 170 -28.45 -22.19 29.24
N LEU A 171 -29.05 -21.13 28.66
CA LEU A 171 -30.19 -20.44 29.27
C LEU A 171 -31.54 -20.89 28.70
N PHE A 172 -31.63 -21.29 27.45
CA PHE A 172 -32.89 -21.47 26.73
C PHE A 172 -33.12 -22.89 26.20
N THR A 173 -32.13 -23.80 26.36
CA THR A 173 -32.24 -25.19 25.90
C THR A 173 -32.46 -26.14 27.08
N GLU A 174 -33.40 -27.07 26.98
CA GLU A 174 -33.63 -28.09 28.00
C GLU A 174 -32.56 -29.19 27.97
N PRO A 175 -32.02 -29.64 29.11
CA PRO A 175 -32.24 -29.14 30.47
C PRO A 175 -31.49 -27.80 30.71
N TYR A 176 -32.26 -26.80 31.25
CA TYR A 176 -31.74 -25.50 31.52
C TYR A 176 -30.51 -25.53 32.44
N PHE A 177 -29.60 -24.55 32.26
CA PHE A 177 -28.31 -24.44 32.99
C PHE A 177 -27.36 -25.61 32.80
N SER A 178 -27.54 -26.34 31.66
CA SER A 178 -26.68 -27.43 31.25
C SER A 178 -26.15 -27.20 29.84
N LEU A 179 -24.96 -27.68 29.53
CA LEU A 179 -24.40 -27.66 28.18
C LEU A 179 -24.77 -28.94 27.39
N LYS A 180 -25.66 -29.78 27.93
CA LYS A 180 -26.14 -30.99 27.25
C LYS A 180 -27.36 -30.64 26.41
N ALA A 181 -27.25 -30.86 25.10
CA ALA A 181 -28.40 -30.71 24.19
C ALA A 181 -28.97 -32.13 23.89
N TYR A 182 -30.18 -32.42 24.42
CA TYR A 182 -30.82 -33.72 24.21
C TYR A 182 -31.60 -33.81 22.90
N ASP A 183 -32.09 -32.69 22.39
CA ASP A 183 -32.81 -32.69 21.13
C ASP A 183 -31.84 -32.68 19.94
N LYS A 184 -32.12 -33.55 18.96
CA LYS A 184 -31.33 -33.68 17.72
C LYS A 184 -31.35 -32.42 16.85
N GLY A 185 -32.26 -31.47 17.08
CA GLY A 185 -32.38 -30.20 16.38
C GLY A 185 -31.36 -29.16 16.81
N TYR A 186 -30.94 -29.13 18.08
CA TYR A 186 -30.07 -28.07 18.62
C TYR A 186 -28.66 -28.00 17.98
N PRO A 187 -27.97 -29.12 17.67
CA PRO A 187 -26.69 -29.04 16.96
C PRO A 187 -26.78 -28.31 15.62
N THR A 188 -27.89 -28.51 14.90
CA THR A 188 -28.15 -27.82 13.63
C THR A 188 -28.29 -26.30 13.86
N THR A 189 -29.01 -25.87 14.90
CA THR A 189 -29.17 -24.47 15.28
C THR A 189 -27.83 -23.84 15.63
N PHE A 190 -26.97 -24.54 16.37
CA PHE A 190 -25.64 -24.05 16.74
C PHE A 190 -24.76 -23.85 15.52
N VAL A 191 -24.77 -24.82 14.58
CA VAL A 191 -24.04 -24.70 13.32
C VAL A 191 -24.56 -23.51 12.51
N MET A 192 -25.88 -23.32 12.45
CA MET A 192 -26.47 -22.19 11.73
C MET A 192 -26.12 -20.85 12.34
N LEU A 193 -26.18 -20.68 13.67
CA LEU A 193 -25.76 -19.47 14.36
C LEU A 193 -24.28 -19.14 14.08
N PHE A 194 -23.44 -20.17 14.09
CA PHE A 194 -22.01 -20.01 13.77
C PHE A 194 -21.79 -19.60 12.31
N LEU A 195 -22.46 -20.23 11.36
CA LEU A 195 -22.39 -19.88 9.94
C LEU A 195 -22.89 -18.47 9.67
N VAL A 196 -23.99 -18.05 10.31
CA VAL A 196 -24.49 -16.67 10.22
C VAL A 196 -23.44 -15.69 10.73
N GLY A 197 -22.80 -15.97 11.87
CA GLY A 197 -21.71 -15.14 12.42
C GLY A 197 -20.54 -15.01 11.45
N LEU A 198 -20.13 -16.12 10.85
CA LEU A 198 -19.01 -16.17 9.90
C LEU A 198 -19.32 -15.41 8.59
N PHE A 199 -20.53 -15.61 8.07
CA PHE A 199 -21.01 -14.90 6.89
C PHE A 199 -21.11 -13.39 7.13
N THR A 200 -21.73 -12.99 8.24
CA THR A 200 -21.89 -11.59 8.65
C THR A 200 -20.55 -10.91 8.85
N ALA A 201 -19.59 -11.57 9.52
CA ALA A 201 -18.23 -11.06 9.70
C ALA A 201 -17.55 -10.77 8.36
N THR A 202 -17.75 -11.66 7.39
CA THR A 202 -17.16 -11.53 6.06
C THR A 202 -17.81 -10.40 5.26
N LEU A 203 -19.14 -10.35 5.29
CA LEU A 203 -19.94 -9.34 4.57
C LEU A 203 -19.66 -7.93 5.12
N THR A 204 -19.73 -7.74 6.43
CA THR A 204 -19.48 -6.45 7.09
C THR A 204 -18.08 -5.92 6.76
N ARG A 205 -17.07 -6.80 6.76
CA ARG A 205 -15.73 -6.41 6.37
C ARG A 205 -15.64 -5.94 4.92
N ARG A 206 -16.28 -6.67 3.99
CA ARG A 206 -16.32 -6.28 2.57
C ARG A 206 -17.00 -4.93 2.38
N LEU A 207 -18.13 -4.70 3.04
CA LEU A 207 -18.86 -3.43 3.00
C LEU A 207 -18.02 -2.27 3.56
N LYS A 208 -17.38 -2.45 4.73
CA LYS A 208 -16.49 -1.44 5.31
C LYS A 208 -15.28 -1.13 4.42
N GLN A 209 -14.70 -2.15 3.78
CA GLN A 209 -13.59 -1.96 2.84
C GLN A 209 -14.05 -1.19 1.61
N GLN A 210 -15.17 -1.59 1.00
CA GLN A 210 -15.75 -0.92 -0.17
C GLN A 210 -16.11 0.55 0.13
N SER A 211 -16.71 0.82 1.30
CA SER A 211 -17.00 2.18 1.75
C SER A 211 -15.74 3.03 1.87
N ARG A 212 -14.68 2.48 2.48
CA ARG A 212 -13.38 3.18 2.61
C ARG A 212 -12.72 3.45 1.26
N GLU A 213 -12.78 2.50 0.34
CA GLU A 213 -12.25 2.66 -1.02
C GLU A 213 -13.04 3.71 -1.80
N SER A 214 -14.38 3.69 -1.68
CA SER A 214 -15.25 4.71 -2.29
C SER A 214 -14.99 6.11 -1.72
N ALA A 215 -14.84 6.24 -0.40
CA ALA A 215 -14.49 7.51 0.23
C ALA A 215 -13.12 8.04 -0.24
N LYS A 216 -12.11 7.16 -0.37
CA LYS A 216 -10.79 7.53 -0.91
C LYS A 216 -10.88 7.99 -2.38
N LYS A 217 -11.67 7.30 -3.20
CA LYS A 217 -11.89 7.68 -4.60
C LYS A 217 -12.59 9.05 -4.70
N ALA A 218 -13.65 9.26 -3.91
CA ALA A 218 -14.36 10.54 -3.86
C ALA A 218 -13.43 11.69 -3.45
N TYR A 219 -12.68 11.51 -2.36
CA TYR A 219 -11.69 12.48 -1.89
C TYR A 219 -10.62 12.81 -2.95
N ARG A 220 -10.11 11.77 -3.64
CA ARG A 220 -9.15 11.98 -4.73
C ARG A 220 -9.74 12.82 -5.86
N THR A 221 -10.97 12.50 -6.28
CA THR A 221 -11.66 13.23 -7.35
C THR A 221 -11.91 14.70 -6.96
N GLU A 222 -12.34 14.93 -5.72
CA GLU A 222 -12.60 16.27 -5.19
C GLU A 222 -11.32 17.13 -5.21
N ILE A 223 -10.20 16.62 -4.68
CA ILE A 223 -8.93 17.36 -4.67
C ILE A 223 -8.43 17.65 -6.08
N LEU A 224 -8.48 16.67 -7.00
CA LEU A 224 -8.04 16.89 -8.38
C LEU A 224 -8.94 17.89 -9.08
N LEU A 225 -10.24 17.84 -8.87
CA LEU A 225 -11.18 18.82 -9.45
C LEU A 225 -10.93 20.23 -8.89
N GLU A 226 -10.73 20.36 -7.58
CA GLU A 226 -10.38 21.63 -6.94
C GLU A 226 -9.07 22.20 -7.49
N ASN A 227 -8.05 21.35 -7.63
CA ASN A 227 -6.76 21.75 -8.22
C ASN A 227 -6.93 22.24 -9.66
N SER A 228 -7.64 21.48 -10.50
CA SER A 228 -7.90 21.82 -11.89
C SER A 228 -8.64 23.16 -12.02
N GLN A 229 -9.71 23.36 -11.23
CA GLN A 229 -10.47 24.62 -11.24
C GLN A 229 -9.61 25.83 -10.83
N LYS A 230 -8.72 25.66 -9.84
CA LYS A 230 -7.83 26.73 -9.38
C LYS A 230 -6.73 27.01 -10.40
N LEU A 231 -6.12 25.97 -10.98
CA LEU A 231 -5.12 26.13 -12.03
C LEU A 231 -5.68 26.86 -13.26
N ARG A 232 -6.92 26.59 -13.65
CA ARG A 232 -7.56 27.28 -14.77
C ARG A 232 -7.70 28.80 -14.56
N ARG A 233 -7.83 29.25 -13.31
CA ARG A 233 -7.97 30.67 -12.97
C ARG A 233 -6.64 31.42 -12.95
N CYS A 234 -5.53 30.70 -12.89
CA CYS A 234 -4.20 31.30 -12.88
C CYS A 234 -3.89 31.94 -14.25
N LYS A 235 -3.46 33.20 -14.23
CA LYS A 235 -3.11 34.01 -15.40
C LYS A 235 -1.61 34.16 -15.60
N SER A 236 -0.78 33.86 -14.60
CA SER A 236 0.68 33.98 -14.64
C SER A 236 1.36 32.69 -14.15
N LYS A 237 2.60 32.46 -14.61
CA LYS A 237 3.45 31.35 -14.12
C LYS A 237 3.61 31.38 -12.61
N GLN A 238 3.79 32.58 -12.06
CA GLN A 238 3.96 32.78 -10.61
C GLN A 238 2.72 32.33 -9.83
N GLU A 239 1.52 32.63 -10.34
CA GLU A 239 0.26 32.17 -9.73
C GLU A 239 0.16 30.65 -9.77
N VAL A 240 0.55 30.01 -10.88
CA VAL A 240 0.55 28.54 -11.02
C VAL A 240 1.47 27.89 -9.97
N TRP A 241 2.70 28.41 -9.81
CA TRP A 241 3.64 27.91 -8.81
C TRP A 241 3.11 28.06 -7.38
N THR A 242 2.55 29.22 -7.06
CA THR A 242 1.95 29.49 -5.75
C THR A 242 0.76 28.59 -5.49
N GLN A 243 -0.07 28.36 -6.51
CA GLN A 243 -1.26 27.53 -6.41
C GLN A 243 -0.90 26.04 -6.18
N VAL A 244 0.01 25.48 -6.98
CA VAL A 244 0.40 24.08 -6.82
C VAL A 244 1.13 23.85 -5.48
N ALA A 245 2.00 24.77 -5.08
CA ALA A 245 2.67 24.70 -3.77
C ALA A 245 1.67 24.79 -2.61
N GLY A 246 0.68 25.68 -2.70
CA GLY A 246 -0.38 25.80 -1.71
C GLY A 246 -1.24 24.53 -1.57
N GLN A 247 -1.57 23.89 -2.68
CA GLN A 247 -2.34 22.61 -2.67
C GLN A 247 -1.48 21.44 -2.17
N ALA A 248 -0.27 21.29 -2.68
CA ALA A 248 0.65 20.23 -2.23
C ALA A 248 1.04 20.42 -0.74
N GLY A 249 1.24 21.67 -0.30
CA GLY A 249 1.50 21.98 1.10
C GLY A 249 0.32 21.64 2.03
N LYS A 250 -0.91 21.85 1.60
CA LYS A 250 -2.11 21.43 2.34
C LYS A 250 -2.25 19.90 2.40
N LEU A 251 -1.96 19.22 1.28
CA LEU A 251 -2.05 17.76 1.18
C LEU A 251 -1.04 17.07 2.10
N LEU A 252 0.21 17.51 2.07
CA LEU A 252 1.32 16.85 2.77
C LEU A 252 1.60 17.41 4.15
N ASN A 253 1.21 18.66 4.43
CA ASN A 253 1.61 19.44 5.59
C ASN A 253 3.14 19.50 5.78
N LEU A 254 3.88 19.65 4.66
CA LEU A 254 5.33 19.71 4.60
C LEU A 254 5.78 21.01 3.91
N SER A 255 7.05 21.38 4.12
CA SER A 255 7.67 22.50 3.43
C SER A 255 8.09 22.09 2.01
N LEU A 256 7.90 23.00 1.06
CA LEU A 256 8.10 22.76 -0.36
C LEU A 256 9.10 23.75 -0.95
N ILE A 257 9.83 23.27 -1.94
CA ILE A 257 10.81 24.02 -2.71
C ILE A 257 10.46 23.80 -4.18
N ILE A 258 10.32 24.85 -4.97
CA ILE A 258 10.07 24.71 -6.41
C ILE A 258 11.21 25.41 -7.18
N TYR A 259 11.82 24.67 -8.09
CA TYR A 259 12.77 25.17 -9.07
C TYR A 259 12.06 25.26 -10.43
N PRO A 260 11.68 26.45 -10.89
CA PRO A 260 11.11 26.63 -12.23
C PRO A 260 12.16 26.35 -13.31
N MET A 261 11.69 25.85 -14.47
CA MET A 261 12.50 25.78 -15.69
C MET A 261 12.23 27.02 -16.55
N GLU A 262 13.29 27.63 -17.08
CA GLU A 262 13.27 28.71 -18.07
C GLU A 262 13.89 28.17 -19.35
N GLY A 263 13.02 27.67 -20.27
CA GLY A 263 13.48 26.90 -21.42
C GLY A 263 14.14 25.60 -21.00
N SER A 264 15.39 25.38 -21.37
CA SER A 264 16.18 24.20 -21.02
C SER A 264 16.98 24.33 -19.74
N GLN A 265 17.01 25.52 -19.10
CA GLN A 265 17.79 25.77 -17.90
C GLN A 265 16.89 25.84 -16.67
N MET A 266 17.34 25.25 -15.58
CA MET A 266 16.69 25.35 -14.28
C MET A 266 17.11 26.63 -13.58
N SER A 267 16.15 27.35 -13.00
CA SER A 267 16.43 28.55 -12.22
C SER A 267 17.26 28.22 -10.97
N ASP A 268 18.34 28.94 -10.73
CA ASP A 268 19.18 28.78 -9.54
C ASP A 268 18.51 29.32 -8.27
N THR A 269 17.46 30.14 -8.45
CA THR A 269 16.72 30.73 -7.33
C THR A 269 15.38 29.96 -7.13
N PRO A 270 15.30 29.14 -6.08
CA PRO A 270 14.06 28.38 -5.82
C PRO A 270 12.97 29.24 -5.19
N LEU A 271 11.73 28.90 -5.48
CA LEU A 271 10.55 29.40 -4.78
C LEU A 271 10.33 28.57 -3.50
N LEU A 272 10.20 29.23 -2.37
CA LEU A 272 10.14 28.59 -1.05
C LEU A 272 8.75 28.72 -0.44
N PHE A 273 8.21 27.59 0.00
CA PHE A 273 6.88 27.49 0.62
C PHE A 273 6.99 26.76 1.96
N PRO A 274 7.18 27.50 3.07
CA PRO A 274 7.31 26.89 4.38
C PRO A 274 5.97 26.31 4.86
N ARG A 275 6.02 25.20 5.60
CA ARG A 275 4.90 24.67 6.36
C ARG A 275 4.43 25.68 7.42
N LYS A 276 3.15 25.63 7.81
CA LYS A 276 2.66 26.46 8.93
C LYS A 276 3.49 26.20 10.19
N GLY A 277 4.04 27.27 10.76
CA GLY A 277 4.88 27.21 11.96
C GLY A 277 6.37 26.96 11.72
N MET A 278 6.82 26.85 10.47
CA MET A 278 8.25 26.79 10.13
C MET A 278 8.77 28.16 9.71
N ASP A 279 9.95 28.52 10.21
CA ASP A 279 10.61 29.74 9.81
C ASP A 279 11.21 29.63 8.39
N MET A 280 11.04 30.69 7.60
CA MET A 280 11.62 30.82 6.25
C MET A 280 13.16 30.71 6.28
N LEU A 281 13.78 31.17 7.35
CA LEU A 281 15.24 31.13 7.50
C LEU A 281 15.73 29.69 7.59
N HIS A 282 15.03 28.85 8.33
CA HIS A 282 15.35 27.42 8.44
C HIS A 282 15.24 26.69 7.09
N LEU A 283 14.21 27.00 6.30
CA LEU A 283 14.06 26.43 4.96
C LEU A 283 15.21 26.85 4.03
N LYS A 284 15.69 28.10 4.10
CA LYS A 284 16.84 28.56 3.35
C LYS A 284 18.13 27.81 3.71
N THR A 285 18.36 27.46 4.97
CA THR A 285 19.53 26.67 5.39
C THR A 285 19.54 25.24 4.91
N CYS A 286 18.36 24.71 4.50
CA CYS A 286 18.25 23.37 3.91
C CYS A 286 18.67 23.34 2.43
N ILE A 287 18.75 24.51 1.77
CA ILE A 287 19.10 24.63 0.36
C ILE A 287 20.60 24.85 0.24
N ASN A 288 21.27 23.91 -0.40
CA ASN A 288 22.70 23.97 -0.67
C ASN A 288 22.99 23.51 -2.11
N ARG A 289 24.24 23.58 -2.55
CA ARG A 289 24.66 23.13 -3.89
C ARG A 289 24.34 21.63 -4.15
N GLN A 290 24.38 20.83 -3.11
CA GLN A 290 24.06 19.40 -3.21
C GLN A 290 22.56 19.17 -3.52
N GLU A 291 21.67 19.90 -2.85
CA GLU A 291 20.22 19.83 -3.11
C GLU A 291 19.89 20.34 -4.52
N LEU A 292 20.57 21.42 -4.98
CA LEU A 292 20.44 21.93 -6.35
C LEU A 292 20.87 20.88 -7.38
N ALA A 293 21.99 20.19 -7.16
CA ALA A 293 22.47 19.13 -8.05
C ALA A 293 21.48 17.96 -8.15
N VAL A 294 20.79 17.58 -7.04
CA VAL A 294 19.75 16.56 -7.06
C VAL A 294 18.54 17.02 -7.87
N ALA A 295 18.12 18.28 -7.72
CA ALA A 295 17.03 18.85 -8.50
C ALA A 295 17.37 18.90 -10.00
N GLN A 296 18.61 19.28 -10.36
CA GLN A 296 19.10 19.25 -11.75
C GLN A 296 19.10 17.83 -12.33
N TRP A 297 19.51 16.85 -11.53
CA TRP A 297 19.45 15.44 -11.93
C TRP A 297 18.00 15.00 -12.25
N VAL A 298 17.03 15.41 -11.41
CA VAL A 298 15.60 15.11 -11.62
C VAL A 298 15.08 15.77 -12.91
N ALA A 299 15.47 17.03 -13.17
CA ALA A 299 15.10 17.73 -14.40
C ALA A 299 15.63 17.01 -15.65
N ALA A 300 16.89 16.55 -15.63
CA ALA A 300 17.53 15.88 -16.77
C ALA A 300 17.03 14.46 -17.00
N ASN A 301 16.68 13.71 -15.95
CA ASN A 301 16.34 12.30 -16.04
C ASN A 301 14.81 12.02 -15.97
N HIS A 302 13.97 13.01 -15.74
CA HIS A 302 12.52 12.87 -15.64
C HIS A 302 12.05 11.88 -14.53
N HIS A 303 12.91 11.58 -13.57
CA HIS A 303 12.66 10.62 -12.49
C HIS A 303 12.90 11.25 -11.13
N ARG A 304 12.15 10.77 -10.14
CA ARG A 304 12.32 11.23 -8.75
C ARG A 304 13.69 10.84 -8.19
N ALA A 305 14.24 11.72 -7.35
CA ALA A 305 15.47 11.47 -6.61
C ALA A 305 15.42 12.15 -5.23
N GLY A 306 16.39 11.87 -4.38
CA GLY A 306 16.54 12.46 -3.05
C GLY A 306 16.01 11.61 -1.91
N ALA A 307 15.67 12.26 -0.80
CA ALA A 307 15.26 11.59 0.44
C ALA A 307 14.16 10.53 0.23
N CYS A 308 14.29 9.40 0.89
CA CYS A 308 13.38 8.25 0.79
C CYS A 308 13.21 7.67 -0.63
N THR A 309 14.16 7.91 -1.53
CA THR A 309 14.23 7.29 -2.86
C THR A 309 15.47 6.40 -2.98
N HIS A 310 15.57 5.64 -4.08
CA HIS A 310 16.77 4.83 -4.35
C HIS A 310 17.88 5.62 -5.04
N THR A 311 17.57 6.82 -5.52
CA THR A 311 18.50 7.68 -6.25
C THR A 311 18.86 8.88 -5.40
N LEU A 312 20.13 9.07 -5.10
CA LEU A 312 20.66 10.18 -4.29
C LEU A 312 19.95 10.32 -2.92
N PRO A 313 19.86 9.24 -2.11
CA PRO A 313 19.04 9.20 -0.89
C PRO A 313 19.53 10.13 0.24
N ASP A 314 20.73 10.64 0.15
CA ASP A 314 21.35 11.48 1.18
C ASP A 314 20.85 12.93 1.19
N ALA A 315 20.13 13.35 0.16
CA ALA A 315 19.47 14.65 0.10
C ALA A 315 18.46 14.82 1.25
N LYS A 316 18.21 16.07 1.66
CA LYS A 316 17.22 16.40 2.70
C LYS A 316 15.80 16.41 2.17
N ALA A 317 15.62 16.72 0.88
CA ALA A 317 14.33 16.75 0.23
C ALA A 317 14.18 15.61 -0.78
N MET A 318 12.92 15.18 -1.00
CA MET A 318 12.53 14.35 -2.13
C MET A 318 12.18 15.28 -3.30
N TYR A 319 12.80 15.06 -4.44
CA TYR A 319 12.58 15.87 -5.65
C TYR A 319 11.75 15.11 -6.67
N LEU A 320 10.74 15.80 -7.22
CA LEU A 320 9.79 15.27 -8.21
C LEU A 320 9.74 16.22 -9.42
N PRO A 321 9.72 15.70 -10.65
CA PRO A 321 9.57 16.54 -11.83
C PRO A 321 8.12 17.04 -11.94
N ILE A 322 7.94 18.30 -12.30
CA ILE A 322 6.69 18.89 -12.77
C ILE A 322 6.77 18.91 -14.28
N GLN A 323 6.10 17.97 -14.93
CA GLN A 323 6.29 17.70 -16.34
C GLN A 323 4.94 17.52 -17.07
N ASP A 324 4.98 17.77 -18.36
CA ASP A 324 3.97 17.32 -19.30
C ASP A 324 4.42 16.03 -20.01
N ALA A 325 3.77 15.68 -21.13
CA ALA A 325 4.14 14.50 -21.91
C ALA A 325 5.53 14.59 -22.59
N ARG A 326 6.14 15.77 -22.67
CA ARG A 326 7.37 16.01 -23.45
C ARG A 326 8.52 16.55 -22.59
N ASP A 327 8.25 17.58 -21.76
CA ASP A 327 9.28 18.35 -21.10
C ASP A 327 9.03 18.53 -19.58
N VAL A 328 10.10 18.68 -18.82
CA VAL A 328 10.05 19.13 -17.44
C VAL A 328 9.91 20.65 -17.40
N LYS A 329 8.87 21.15 -16.76
CA LYS A 329 8.59 22.59 -16.59
C LYS A 329 9.12 23.13 -15.26
N GLY A 330 9.44 22.25 -14.33
CA GLY A 330 10.02 22.58 -13.03
C GLY A 330 10.26 21.34 -12.19
N VAL A 331 10.89 21.52 -11.04
CA VAL A 331 11.16 20.45 -10.07
C VAL A 331 10.64 20.86 -8.71
N MET A 332 9.82 20.01 -8.08
CA MET A 332 9.34 20.22 -6.73
C MET A 332 10.16 19.38 -5.73
N GLY A 333 10.80 20.04 -4.77
CA GLY A 333 11.42 19.43 -3.61
C GLY A 333 10.48 19.44 -2.41
N ILE A 334 10.38 18.32 -1.71
CA ILE A 334 9.55 18.12 -0.52
C ILE A 334 10.50 17.82 0.63
N LEU A 335 10.56 18.70 1.62
CA LEU A 335 11.47 18.55 2.75
C LEU A 335 10.93 17.47 3.71
N LEU A 336 11.71 16.38 3.89
CA LEU A 336 11.36 15.24 4.74
C LEU A 336 12.21 15.24 6.00
N GLU A 337 11.83 16.05 7.00
CA GLU A 337 12.58 16.25 8.25
C GLU A 337 12.85 14.95 9.02
N GLU A 338 11.89 14.05 9.07
CA GLU A 338 12.01 12.78 9.80
C GLU A 338 12.33 11.58 8.88
N ARG A 339 12.71 11.82 7.62
CA ARG A 339 12.95 10.78 6.60
C ARG A 339 11.83 9.73 6.53
N ARG A 340 10.58 10.16 6.76
CA ARG A 340 9.41 9.30 6.60
C ARG A 340 8.93 9.37 5.15
N PRO A 341 8.71 8.23 4.49
CA PRO A 341 8.18 8.21 3.13
C PRO A 341 6.75 8.75 3.12
N ILE A 342 6.41 9.50 2.07
CA ILE A 342 5.04 9.97 1.81
C ILE A 342 4.14 8.74 1.61
N GLN A 343 2.91 8.77 2.13
CA GLN A 343 1.97 7.67 1.96
C GLN A 343 1.64 7.47 0.48
N GLU A 344 1.48 6.22 0.04
CA GLU A 344 1.25 5.87 -1.37
C GLU A 344 0.05 6.62 -1.98
N PHE A 345 -1.01 6.80 -1.20
CA PHE A 345 -2.20 7.55 -1.62
C PHE A 345 -1.91 9.03 -1.85
N GLU A 346 -1.22 9.70 -0.92
CA GLU A 346 -0.82 11.11 -1.01
C GLU A 346 0.17 11.32 -2.15
N TYR A 347 1.12 10.40 -2.29
CA TYR A 347 2.09 10.41 -3.38
C TYR A 347 1.42 10.31 -4.76
N GLY A 348 0.49 9.36 -4.93
CA GLY A 348 -0.25 9.22 -6.18
C GLY A 348 -1.12 10.42 -6.54
N LEU A 349 -1.67 11.11 -5.52
CA LEU A 349 -2.43 12.33 -5.70
C LEU A 349 -1.51 13.51 -6.09
N LEU A 350 -0.37 13.63 -5.41
CA LEU A 350 0.63 14.65 -5.70
C LEU A 350 1.14 14.55 -7.14
N ILE A 351 1.52 13.35 -7.60
CA ILE A 351 1.99 13.15 -8.98
C ILE A 351 0.92 13.59 -9.99
N ALA A 352 -0.36 13.26 -9.75
CA ALA A 352 -1.43 13.68 -10.63
C ALA A 352 -1.55 15.22 -10.69
N MET A 353 -1.42 15.90 -9.54
CA MET A 353 -1.43 17.37 -9.47
C MET A 353 -0.22 17.99 -10.19
N LEU A 354 0.99 17.42 -10.03
CA LEU A 354 2.19 17.91 -10.68
C LEU A 354 2.12 17.78 -12.22
N ASN A 355 1.61 16.66 -12.71
CA ASN A 355 1.41 16.45 -14.15
C ASN A 355 0.39 17.44 -14.73
N GLU A 356 -0.74 17.66 -14.04
CA GLU A 356 -1.74 18.66 -14.46
C GLU A 356 -1.15 20.08 -14.48
N THR A 357 -0.29 20.38 -13.51
CA THR A 357 0.44 21.67 -13.46
C THR A 357 1.41 21.81 -14.64
N GLY A 358 2.12 20.73 -15.02
CA GLY A 358 3.00 20.70 -16.17
C GLY A 358 2.27 21.02 -17.47
N VAL A 359 1.11 20.39 -17.69
CA VAL A 359 0.23 20.65 -18.84
C VAL A 359 -0.23 22.12 -18.86
N LYS A 360 -0.70 22.64 -17.70
CA LYS A 360 -1.14 24.06 -17.63
C LYS A 360 -0.02 25.03 -17.96
N LEU A 361 1.21 24.78 -17.51
CA LEU A 361 2.37 25.62 -17.81
C LEU A 361 2.76 25.58 -19.29
N GLN A 362 2.46 24.49 -20.00
CA GLN A 362 2.65 24.41 -21.44
C GLN A 362 1.61 25.20 -22.21
N ASP A 363 0.32 24.97 -21.94
CA ASP A 363 -0.77 25.54 -22.73
C ASP A 363 -0.91 27.08 -22.60
N THR A 364 -0.60 27.61 -21.43
CA THR A 364 -0.87 29.04 -21.13
C THR A 364 0.26 29.96 -21.60
N PHE A 365 1.45 29.46 -21.92
CA PHE A 365 2.64 30.28 -22.14
C PHE A 365 3.41 29.91 -23.43
N LEU A 366 2.73 29.25 -24.39
CA LEU A 366 3.18 29.09 -25.77
C LEU A 366 2.80 30.29 -26.67
N GLU A 367 2.06 31.27 -26.14
CA GLU A 367 1.80 32.56 -26.73
C GLU A 367 2.81 33.61 -26.18
#